data_38ac357957467eddde6ad7faeb7dffbb
#
_entry.id   38ac357957467eddde6ad7faeb7dffbb
#
_cell.length_a   1.000
_cell.length_b   1.000
_cell.length_c   1.000
_cell.angle_alpha   90.00
_cell.angle_beta   90.00
_cell.angle_gamma   90.00
#
_symmetry.space_group_name_H-M   'P 1'
#
loop_
_entity.id
_entity.type
_entity.pdbx_description
1 polymer ?
#
loop_
_entity_poly.entity_id
_entity_poly.type
_entity_poly.pdbx_seq_one_letter_code
_entity_poly.pdbx_strand_id
1 'polypeptide(L)'
;AGMSSRSHSRRRRRCDPVRRVAYTALLATETRGAYANLALAEQLRMSALTGRDAAFATELVDGTARGTGSWDRIITAAGGRPASSLQPGVRVVLRMACHQILQMRVPTHAAVGTSVDLAAHVIGERVTGLVNAVARKISLHGLPEWAEIIAPDDPVEQLAIATLHPRWIVTEYAELLAGDESLDPEDHAPGGGAGSGEVRRALMADNIAATPTLVVRPGLATVDELLAQGASACEYSRFCLLYTSPSPRD
;
A
#
# COMPACT_ATOMS: atom_id res chain seq x y z
N ALA A 1 4.96 10.84 56.28
CA ALA A 1 4.26 10.24 55.16
C ALA A 1 4.82 10.81 53.84
N GLY A 2 5.80 10.09 53.28
CA GLY A 2 6.44 10.50 52.02
C GLY A 2 5.72 9.90 50.86
N MET A 3 5.05 10.74 50.06
CA MET A 3 4.49 10.36 48.74
C MET A 3 5.65 10.23 47.76
N SER A 4 6.05 8.99 47.45
CA SER A 4 6.98 8.67 46.39
C SER A 4 6.30 8.91 45.03
N SER A 5 6.63 10.04 44.41
CA SER A 5 6.28 10.35 43.04
C SER A 5 7.03 9.37 42.12
N ARG A 6 6.35 8.31 41.65
CA ARG A 6 6.85 7.44 40.57
C ARG A 6 6.91 8.24 39.29
N SER A 7 8.08 8.81 39.00
CA SER A 7 8.44 9.32 37.69
C SER A 7 8.38 8.17 36.71
N HIS A 8 7.29 8.09 35.93
CA HIS A 8 7.23 7.24 34.73
C HIS A 8 8.20 7.86 33.73
N SER A 9 9.41 7.33 33.67
CA SER A 9 10.37 7.59 32.61
C SER A 9 9.67 7.33 31.29
N ARG A 10 9.23 8.38 30.59
CA ARG A 10 8.70 8.30 29.22
C ARG A 10 9.81 7.69 28.37
N ARG A 11 9.69 6.41 28.05
CA ARG A 11 10.57 5.70 27.11
C ARG A 11 10.60 6.53 25.84
N ARG A 12 11.76 7.09 25.50
CA ARG A 12 11.96 7.89 24.29
C ARG A 12 11.50 7.04 23.10
N ARG A 13 10.41 7.43 22.45
CA ARG A 13 9.87 6.72 21.29
C ARG A 13 10.93 6.74 20.18
N ARG A 14 11.29 5.56 19.71
CA ARG A 14 12.25 5.42 18.61
C ARG A 14 11.48 5.52 17.30
N CYS A 15 11.77 6.53 16.48
CA CYS A 15 11.27 6.60 15.13
C CYS A 15 12.02 5.60 14.25
N ASP A 16 11.29 4.74 13.58
CA ASP A 16 11.81 3.83 12.58
C ASP A 16 12.29 4.64 11.35
N PRO A 17 13.58 4.56 10.98
CA PRO A 17 14.13 5.32 9.87
C PRO A 17 13.47 4.99 8.54
N VAL A 18 13.07 3.75 8.31
CA VAL A 18 12.41 3.31 7.07
C VAL A 18 11.06 3.99 6.91
N ARG A 19 10.23 3.97 7.97
CA ARG A 19 8.92 4.63 7.97
C ARG A 19 9.03 6.14 7.85
N ARG A 20 10.09 6.73 8.41
CA ARG A 20 10.34 8.17 8.27
C ARG A 20 10.68 8.55 6.83
N VAL A 21 11.50 7.77 6.14
CA VAL A 21 11.82 7.97 4.71
C VAL A 21 10.53 7.87 3.89
N ALA A 22 9.73 6.83 4.08
CA ALA A 22 8.46 6.65 3.38
C ALA A 22 7.48 7.81 3.65
N TYR A 23 7.35 8.24 4.91
CA TYR A 23 6.52 9.37 5.28
C TYR A 23 6.95 10.66 4.57
N THR A 24 8.25 10.94 4.51
CA THR A 24 8.76 12.16 3.89
C THR A 24 8.47 12.19 2.38
N ALA A 25 8.62 11.07 1.70
CA ALA A 25 8.28 10.93 0.29
C ALA A 25 6.76 11.14 0.06
N LEU A 26 5.91 10.45 0.83
CA LEU A 26 4.46 10.58 0.73
C LEU A 26 3.93 11.97 1.12
N LEU A 27 4.55 12.62 2.09
CA LEU A 27 4.19 14.00 2.44
C LEU A 27 4.52 14.97 1.31
N ALA A 28 5.63 14.76 0.60
CA ALA A 28 5.96 15.55 -0.59
C ALA A 28 4.93 15.37 -1.71
N THR A 29 4.45 14.15 -1.91
CA THR A 29 3.36 13.85 -2.85
C THR A 29 2.08 14.58 -2.45
N GLU A 30 1.72 14.52 -1.17
CA GLU A 30 0.49 15.13 -0.63
C GLU A 30 0.49 16.66 -0.66
N THR A 31 1.63 17.28 -0.38
CA THR A 31 1.70 18.75 -0.18
C THR A 31 2.25 19.51 -1.37
N ARG A 32 3.03 18.87 -2.24
CA ARG A 32 3.73 19.52 -3.36
C ARG A 32 3.38 18.90 -4.72
N GLY A 33 2.52 17.88 -4.76
CA GLY A 33 2.19 17.16 -6.00
C GLY A 33 3.38 16.39 -6.60
N ALA A 34 4.36 16.02 -5.79
CA ALA A 34 5.50 15.25 -6.26
C ALA A 34 5.08 13.83 -6.67
N TYR A 35 5.74 13.26 -7.67
CA TYR A 35 5.56 11.84 -8.00
C TYR A 35 6.18 10.98 -6.90
N ALA A 36 5.40 10.02 -6.37
CA ALA A 36 5.78 9.21 -5.21
C ALA A 36 7.10 8.44 -5.43
N ASN A 37 7.27 7.84 -6.61
CA ASN A 37 8.49 7.11 -6.98
C ASN A 37 9.73 8.03 -7.04
N LEU A 38 9.60 9.25 -7.57
CA LEU A 38 10.71 10.19 -7.65
C LEU A 38 11.07 10.74 -6.26
N ALA A 39 10.04 11.09 -5.47
CA ALA A 39 10.24 11.54 -4.09
C ALA A 39 10.92 10.45 -3.23
N LEU A 40 10.50 9.18 -3.40
CA LEU A 40 11.13 8.05 -2.72
C LEU A 40 12.58 7.86 -3.14
N ALA A 41 12.87 7.89 -4.46
CA ALA A 41 14.23 7.72 -4.97
C ALA A 41 15.18 8.79 -4.42
N GLU A 42 14.71 10.04 -4.29
CA GLU A 42 15.45 11.12 -3.66
C GLU A 42 15.73 10.82 -2.18
N GLN A 43 14.70 10.42 -1.41
CA GLN A 43 14.85 10.10 0.00
C GLN A 43 15.76 8.90 0.25
N LEU A 44 15.71 7.88 -0.58
CA LEU A 44 16.60 6.72 -0.49
C LEU A 44 18.06 7.11 -0.74
N ARG A 45 18.33 7.95 -1.75
CA ARG A 45 19.69 8.46 -2.01
C ARG A 45 20.25 9.29 -0.85
N MET A 46 19.39 10.01 -0.12
CA MET A 46 19.78 10.82 1.05
C MET A 46 19.86 10.00 2.34
N SER A 47 19.37 8.78 2.34
CA SER A 47 19.36 7.89 3.50
C SER A 47 20.47 6.83 3.40
N ALA A 48 20.76 6.18 4.53
CA ALA A 48 21.64 5.01 4.56
C ALA A 48 20.87 3.68 4.37
N LEU A 49 19.62 3.73 3.91
CA LEU A 49 18.79 2.54 3.73
C LEU A 49 19.23 1.78 2.49
N THR A 50 19.45 0.48 2.65
CA THR A 50 19.86 -0.42 1.56
C THR A 50 19.14 -1.76 1.70
N GLY A 51 19.17 -2.59 0.68
CA GLY A 51 18.66 -3.96 0.70
C GLY A 51 17.20 -4.02 1.19
N ARG A 52 16.98 -4.81 2.24
CA ARG A 52 15.64 -5.06 2.81
C ARG A 52 14.92 -3.80 3.29
N ASP A 53 15.65 -2.86 3.87
CA ASP A 53 15.05 -1.64 4.40
C ASP A 53 14.60 -0.71 3.27
N ALA A 54 15.37 -0.60 2.20
CA ALA A 54 14.98 0.14 0.99
C ALA A 54 13.77 -0.52 0.32
N ALA A 55 13.74 -1.85 0.19
CA ALA A 55 12.60 -2.59 -0.36
C ALA A 55 11.33 -2.40 0.49
N PHE A 56 11.46 -2.41 1.82
CA PHE A 56 10.31 -2.14 2.70
C PHE A 56 9.80 -0.70 2.57
N ALA A 57 10.70 0.28 2.43
CA ALA A 57 10.31 1.67 2.17
C ALA A 57 9.56 1.81 0.85
N THR A 58 10.02 1.10 -0.20
CA THR A 58 9.41 1.11 -1.53
C THR A 58 7.99 0.52 -1.47
N GLU A 59 7.83 -0.66 -0.90
CA GLU A 59 6.52 -1.28 -0.72
C GLU A 59 5.56 -0.38 0.07
N LEU A 60 6.06 0.26 1.13
CA LEU A 60 5.25 1.14 1.97
C LEU A 60 4.81 2.41 1.23
N VAL A 61 5.67 2.99 0.38
CA VAL A 61 5.32 4.19 -0.40
C VAL A 61 4.37 3.82 -1.54
N ASP A 62 4.72 2.82 -2.35
CA ASP A 62 3.96 2.46 -3.54
C ASP A 62 2.56 1.93 -3.19
N GLY A 63 2.46 1.05 -2.18
CA GLY A 63 1.19 0.53 -1.74
C GLY A 63 0.31 1.58 -1.04
N THR A 64 0.91 2.50 -0.26
CA THR A 64 0.16 3.61 0.33
C THR A 64 -0.37 4.56 -0.75
N ALA A 65 0.46 4.92 -1.72
CA ALA A 65 0.07 5.82 -2.81
C ALA A 65 -1.02 5.21 -3.71
N ARG A 66 -0.88 3.92 -4.06
CA ARG A 66 -1.85 3.18 -4.88
C ARG A 66 -3.23 3.16 -4.23
N GLY A 67 -3.32 2.87 -2.95
CA GLY A 67 -4.58 2.74 -2.23
C GLY A 67 -5.15 4.06 -1.67
N THR A 68 -4.60 5.23 -1.98
CA THR A 68 -4.96 6.52 -1.37
C THR A 68 -6.46 6.75 -1.28
N GLY A 69 -7.21 6.49 -2.37
CA GLY A 69 -8.66 6.70 -2.41
C GLY A 69 -9.41 5.80 -1.42
N SER A 70 -9.05 4.51 -1.36
CA SER A 70 -9.64 3.55 -0.44
C SER A 70 -9.24 3.83 1.01
N TRP A 71 -7.97 4.19 1.24
CA TRP A 71 -7.50 4.56 2.58
C TRP A 71 -8.25 5.75 3.14
N ASP A 72 -8.51 6.78 2.35
CA ASP A 72 -9.26 7.97 2.80
C ASP A 72 -10.70 7.64 3.18
N ARG A 73 -11.36 6.72 2.48
CA ARG A 73 -12.69 6.23 2.83
C ARG A 73 -12.69 5.47 4.14
N ILE A 74 -11.74 4.56 4.32
CA ILE A 74 -11.58 3.79 5.56
C ILE A 74 -11.23 4.70 6.74
N ILE A 75 -10.31 5.66 6.57
CA ILE A 75 -9.97 6.65 7.59
C ILE A 75 -11.19 7.49 7.97
N THR A 76 -11.99 7.88 6.98
CA THR A 76 -13.24 8.65 7.20
C THR A 76 -14.22 7.83 8.04
N ALA A 77 -14.48 6.58 7.67
CA ALA A 77 -15.38 5.70 8.40
C ALA A 77 -14.88 5.39 9.82
N ALA A 78 -13.61 5.04 9.97
CA ALA A 78 -13.01 4.76 11.27
C ALA A 78 -12.91 6.01 12.16
N GLY A 79 -12.60 7.16 11.58
CA GLY A 79 -12.40 8.42 12.29
C GLY A 79 -13.68 9.22 12.59
N GLY A 80 -14.79 8.92 11.91
CA GLY A 80 -16.07 9.61 12.03
C GLY A 80 -16.04 11.05 11.49
N ARG A 81 -15.06 11.41 10.68
CA ARG A 81 -14.92 12.69 9.99
C ARG A 81 -14.14 12.56 8.69
N PRO A 82 -14.35 13.43 7.70
CA PRO A 82 -13.64 13.35 6.43
C PRO A 82 -12.11 13.33 6.59
N ALA A 83 -11.44 12.43 5.90
CA ALA A 83 -9.96 12.36 5.89
C ALA A 83 -9.34 13.67 5.41
N SER A 84 -10.02 14.40 4.49
CA SER A 84 -9.59 15.71 3.99
C SER A 84 -9.54 16.80 5.08
N SER A 85 -10.28 16.63 6.19
CA SER A 85 -10.25 17.56 7.33
C SER A 85 -9.03 17.39 8.23
N LEU A 86 -8.26 16.32 8.04
CA LEU A 86 -7.04 16.05 8.81
C LEU A 86 -5.87 16.87 8.25
N GLN A 87 -4.94 17.25 9.12
CA GLN A 87 -3.66 17.80 8.68
C GLN A 87 -2.97 16.83 7.72
N PRO A 88 -2.31 17.30 6.64
CA PRO A 88 -1.66 16.44 5.65
C PRO A 88 -0.75 15.38 6.27
N GLY A 89 0.09 15.75 7.23
CA GLY A 89 0.98 14.80 7.91
C GLY A 89 0.24 13.69 8.66
N VAL A 90 -0.87 14.01 9.33
CA VAL A 90 -1.69 13.01 10.04
C VAL A 90 -2.35 12.06 9.03
N ARG A 91 -2.88 12.60 7.94
CA ARG A 91 -3.49 11.82 6.86
C ARG A 91 -2.51 10.84 6.25
N VAL A 92 -1.28 11.29 5.96
CA VAL A 92 -0.21 10.42 5.44
C VAL A 92 0.11 9.29 6.43
N VAL A 93 0.29 9.58 7.71
CA VAL A 93 0.55 8.54 8.73
C VAL A 93 -0.58 7.51 8.77
N LEU A 94 -1.84 7.96 8.71
CA LEU A 94 -2.99 7.06 8.76
C LEU A 94 -3.14 6.23 7.48
N ARG A 95 -2.86 6.77 6.29
CA ARG A 95 -2.80 6.01 5.03
C ARG A 95 -1.72 4.93 5.08
N MET A 96 -0.52 5.27 5.59
CA MET A 96 0.54 4.29 5.84
C MET A 96 0.12 3.21 6.85
N ALA A 97 -0.65 3.58 7.87
CA ALA A 97 -1.20 2.62 8.82
C ALA A 97 -2.21 1.69 8.15
N CYS A 98 -3.14 2.20 7.32
CA CYS A 98 -4.07 1.39 6.54
C CYS A 98 -3.33 0.35 5.69
N HIS A 99 -2.35 0.77 4.90
CA HIS A 99 -1.59 -0.14 4.06
C HIS A 99 -0.87 -1.23 4.87
N GLN A 100 -0.20 -0.86 5.98
CA GLN A 100 0.49 -1.83 6.83
C GLN A 100 -0.46 -2.82 7.51
N ILE A 101 -1.65 -2.38 7.94
CA ILE A 101 -2.63 -3.21 8.65
C ILE A 101 -3.40 -4.11 7.69
N LEU A 102 -3.83 -3.58 6.54
CA LEU A 102 -4.79 -4.22 5.67
C LEU A 102 -4.17 -4.99 4.48
N GLN A 103 -2.94 -4.65 4.08
CA GLN A 103 -2.28 -5.24 2.91
C GLN A 103 -0.93 -5.89 3.24
N MET A 104 -0.13 -5.28 4.08
CA MET A 104 1.17 -5.83 4.43
C MET A 104 1.05 -6.90 5.52
N ARG A 105 1.99 -7.84 5.56
CA ARG A 105 2.08 -8.86 6.62
C ARG A 105 2.75 -8.32 7.90
N VAL A 106 2.42 -7.10 8.29
CA VAL A 106 2.90 -6.51 9.53
C VAL A 106 1.93 -6.89 10.66
N PRO A 107 2.40 -7.42 11.81
CA PRO A 107 1.52 -7.68 12.93
C PRO A 107 0.78 -6.41 13.35
N THR A 108 -0.53 -6.49 13.53
CA THR A 108 -1.42 -5.34 13.77
C THR A 108 -0.94 -4.44 14.91
N HIS A 109 -0.54 -5.04 16.04
CA HIS A 109 -0.03 -4.28 17.18
C HIS A 109 1.24 -3.50 16.85
N ALA A 110 2.12 -4.06 16.00
CA ALA A 110 3.34 -3.39 15.55
C ALA A 110 3.02 -2.26 14.57
N ALA A 111 2.09 -2.48 13.62
CA ALA A 111 1.65 -1.45 12.68
C ALA A 111 1.04 -0.24 13.41
N VAL A 112 0.15 -0.47 14.38
CA VAL A 112 -0.45 0.59 15.21
C VAL A 112 0.64 1.31 16.02
N GLY A 113 1.47 0.57 16.75
CA GLY A 113 2.51 1.14 17.60
C GLY A 113 3.52 1.99 16.82
N THR A 114 4.04 1.48 15.71
CA THR A 114 5.00 2.22 14.86
C THR A 114 4.39 3.43 14.18
N SER A 115 3.10 3.41 13.84
CA SER A 115 2.38 4.57 13.30
C SER A 115 2.22 5.68 14.35
N VAL A 116 1.93 5.32 15.60
CA VAL A 116 1.86 6.27 16.72
C VAL A 116 3.24 6.87 17.02
N ASP A 117 4.30 6.05 17.02
CA ASP A 117 5.66 6.53 17.25
C ASP A 117 6.15 7.43 16.11
N LEU A 118 5.81 7.10 14.85
CA LEU A 118 6.07 7.97 13.71
C LEU A 118 5.35 9.31 13.85
N ALA A 119 4.05 9.31 14.15
CA ALA A 119 3.26 10.53 14.34
C ALA A 119 3.84 11.44 15.44
N ALA A 120 4.23 10.84 16.57
CA ALA A 120 4.87 11.58 17.67
C ALA A 120 6.16 12.27 17.22
N HIS A 121 6.95 11.59 16.38
CA HIS A 121 8.25 12.09 15.94
C HIS A 121 8.14 13.18 14.86
N VAL A 122 7.28 12.98 13.85
CA VAL A 122 7.23 13.86 12.67
C VAL A 122 6.21 14.99 12.78
N ILE A 123 5.22 14.87 13.69
CA ILE A 123 4.16 15.86 13.87
C ILE A 123 4.14 16.37 15.30
N GLY A 124 4.22 15.46 16.27
CA GLY A 124 4.21 15.78 17.70
C GLY A 124 3.25 14.92 18.51
N GLU A 125 3.42 14.93 19.84
CA GLU A 125 2.67 14.09 20.79
C GLU A 125 1.16 14.35 20.78
N ARG A 126 0.71 15.56 20.39
CA ARG A 126 -0.72 15.93 20.42
C ARG A 126 -1.60 15.11 19.51
N VAL A 127 -1.03 14.56 18.42
CA VAL A 127 -1.80 13.77 17.43
C VAL A 127 -1.80 12.28 17.72
N THR A 128 -0.96 11.80 18.64
CA THR A 128 -0.78 10.37 18.91
C THR A 128 -2.06 9.68 19.38
N GLY A 129 -2.86 10.35 20.20
CA GLY A 129 -4.15 9.83 20.67
C GLY A 129 -5.12 9.59 19.51
N LEU A 130 -5.21 10.54 18.58
CA LEU A 130 -6.04 10.42 17.37
C LEU A 130 -5.54 9.27 16.48
N VAL A 131 -4.23 9.24 16.17
CA VAL A 131 -3.64 8.20 15.34
C VAL A 131 -3.86 6.81 15.94
N ASN A 132 -3.63 6.65 17.26
CA ASN A 132 -3.87 5.38 17.95
C ASN A 132 -5.34 4.95 17.88
N ALA A 133 -6.27 5.86 18.15
CA ALA A 133 -7.70 5.55 18.13
C ALA A 133 -8.18 5.12 16.74
N VAL A 134 -7.80 5.87 15.70
CA VAL A 134 -8.20 5.57 14.32
C VAL A 134 -7.52 4.29 13.83
N ALA A 135 -6.21 4.12 14.02
CA ALA A 135 -5.50 2.92 13.59
C ALA A 135 -6.01 1.64 14.27
N ARG A 136 -6.40 1.71 15.54
CA ARG A 136 -7.06 0.59 16.23
C ARG A 136 -8.42 0.24 15.63
N LYS A 137 -9.24 1.25 15.28
CA LYS A 137 -10.51 0.99 14.61
C LYS A 137 -10.30 0.38 13.22
N ILE A 138 -9.33 0.88 12.44
CA ILE A 138 -8.97 0.30 11.15
C ILE A 138 -8.65 -1.21 11.29
N SER A 139 -7.99 -1.59 12.36
CA SER A 139 -7.58 -2.97 12.59
C SER A 139 -8.69 -3.94 13.04
N LEU A 140 -9.90 -3.46 13.25
CA LEU A 140 -11.02 -4.31 13.64
C LEU A 140 -11.60 -5.13 12.49
N HIS A 141 -11.41 -4.68 11.25
CA HIS A 141 -11.99 -5.28 10.06
C HIS A 141 -10.92 -5.45 8.98
N GLY A 142 -11.09 -6.49 8.15
CA GLY A 142 -10.33 -6.68 6.93
C GLY A 142 -10.77 -5.73 5.82
N LEU A 143 -10.00 -5.65 4.73
CA LEU A 143 -10.31 -4.75 3.60
C LEU A 143 -11.67 -5.06 2.95
N PRO A 144 -12.08 -6.34 2.73
CA PRO A 144 -13.42 -6.66 2.21
C PRO A 144 -14.53 -6.19 3.15
N GLU A 145 -14.41 -6.43 4.46
CA GLU A 145 -15.40 -6.00 5.46
C GLU A 145 -15.53 -4.48 5.52
N TRP A 146 -14.41 -3.74 5.39
CA TRP A 146 -14.44 -2.28 5.29
C TRP A 146 -15.21 -1.82 4.05
N ALA A 147 -15.05 -2.51 2.91
CA ALA A 147 -15.78 -2.19 1.69
C ALA A 147 -17.29 -2.34 1.88
N GLU A 148 -17.74 -3.41 2.54
CA GLU A 148 -19.15 -3.64 2.89
C GLU A 148 -19.69 -2.58 3.87
N ILE A 149 -18.93 -2.23 4.91
CA ILE A 149 -19.31 -1.21 5.89
C ILE A 149 -19.48 0.17 5.25
N ILE A 150 -18.60 0.52 4.31
CA ILE A 150 -18.57 1.85 3.67
C ILE A 150 -19.64 1.98 2.59
N ALA A 151 -19.90 0.92 1.85
CA ALA A 151 -20.79 0.92 0.69
C ALA A 151 -21.72 -0.32 0.68
N PRO A 152 -22.63 -0.48 1.67
CA PRO A 152 -23.42 -1.71 1.84
C PRO A 152 -24.30 -2.03 0.62
N ASP A 153 -24.78 -1.02 -0.08
CA ASP A 153 -25.72 -1.16 -1.20
C ASP A 153 -25.10 -0.84 -2.57
N ASP A 154 -23.76 -0.70 -2.65
CA ASP A 154 -23.06 -0.35 -3.89
C ASP A 154 -21.92 -1.33 -4.21
N PRO A 155 -22.20 -2.40 -4.96
CA PRO A 155 -21.21 -3.43 -5.31
C PRO A 155 -20.00 -2.90 -6.07
N VAL A 156 -20.19 -1.89 -6.94
CA VAL A 156 -19.09 -1.28 -7.70
C VAL A 156 -18.15 -0.52 -6.76
N GLU A 157 -18.71 0.20 -5.80
CA GLU A 157 -17.93 0.90 -4.79
C GLU A 157 -17.24 -0.05 -3.81
N GLN A 158 -17.90 -1.15 -3.41
CA GLN A 158 -17.27 -2.22 -2.63
C GLN A 158 -16.07 -2.79 -3.36
N LEU A 159 -16.22 -3.10 -4.65
CA LEU A 159 -15.14 -3.63 -5.47
C LEU A 159 -14.00 -2.62 -5.61
N ALA A 160 -14.31 -1.35 -5.84
CA ALA A 160 -13.33 -0.26 -5.92
C ALA A 160 -12.47 -0.17 -4.63
N ILE A 161 -13.12 -0.22 -3.47
CA ILE A 161 -12.41 -0.20 -2.17
C ILE A 161 -11.59 -1.48 -1.98
N ALA A 162 -12.18 -2.64 -2.21
CA ALA A 162 -11.57 -3.94 -1.96
C ALA A 162 -10.37 -4.24 -2.89
N THR A 163 -10.36 -3.67 -4.10
CA THR A 163 -9.28 -3.84 -5.08
C THR A 163 -8.33 -2.63 -5.16
N LEU A 164 -8.55 -1.58 -4.35
CA LEU A 164 -7.75 -0.36 -4.32
C LEU A 164 -7.73 0.42 -5.64
N HIS A 165 -8.84 0.36 -6.38
CA HIS A 165 -9.00 1.08 -7.65
C HIS A 165 -10.01 2.22 -7.51
N PRO A 166 -9.87 3.30 -8.30
CA PRO A 166 -10.91 4.29 -8.45
C PRO A 166 -12.19 3.66 -9.03
N ARG A 167 -13.36 4.11 -8.57
CA ARG A 167 -14.66 3.61 -9.04
C ARG A 167 -14.77 3.59 -10.58
N TRP A 168 -14.29 4.63 -11.26
CA TRP A 168 -14.37 4.73 -12.72
C TRP A 168 -13.59 3.61 -13.42
N ILE A 169 -12.44 3.21 -12.88
CA ILE A 169 -11.68 2.05 -13.41
C ILE A 169 -12.53 0.76 -13.31
N VAL A 170 -13.18 0.54 -12.18
CA VAL A 170 -14.04 -0.63 -12.00
C VAL A 170 -15.19 -0.63 -13.01
N THR A 171 -15.79 0.54 -13.25
CA THR A 171 -16.88 0.69 -14.24
C THR A 171 -16.39 0.39 -15.66
N GLU A 172 -15.26 0.94 -16.07
CA GLU A 172 -14.66 0.69 -17.40
C GLU A 172 -14.33 -0.80 -17.61
N TYR A 173 -13.74 -1.45 -16.60
CA TYR A 173 -13.49 -2.90 -16.68
C TYR A 173 -14.79 -3.70 -16.77
N ALA A 174 -15.83 -3.31 -16.03
CA ALA A 174 -17.13 -3.97 -16.09
C ALA A 174 -17.77 -3.83 -17.47
N GLU A 175 -17.70 -2.66 -18.08
CA GLU A 175 -18.21 -2.42 -19.44
C GLU A 175 -17.41 -3.18 -20.52
N LEU A 176 -16.08 -3.18 -20.39
CA LEU A 176 -15.20 -3.87 -21.33
C LEU A 176 -15.43 -5.39 -21.32
N LEU A 177 -15.56 -5.98 -20.15
CA LEU A 177 -15.69 -7.42 -19.98
C LEU A 177 -17.15 -7.92 -20.14
N ALA A 178 -18.14 -7.05 -20.00
CA ALA A 178 -19.54 -7.40 -20.24
C ALA A 178 -19.87 -7.68 -21.72
N GLY A 179 -19.01 -7.23 -22.64
CA GLY A 179 -19.16 -7.45 -24.10
C GLY A 179 -18.59 -8.77 -24.61
N ASP A 180 -17.94 -9.56 -23.79
CA ASP A 180 -17.35 -10.83 -24.21
C ASP A 180 -18.25 -12.01 -23.81
N GLU A 181 -19.16 -12.41 -24.76
CA GLU A 181 -20.04 -13.57 -24.58
C GLU A 181 -19.30 -14.93 -24.54
N SER A 182 -17.98 -14.95 -24.72
CA SER A 182 -17.16 -16.18 -24.74
C SER A 182 -16.75 -16.71 -23.35
N LEU A 183 -17.15 -16.04 -22.28
CA LEU A 183 -16.73 -16.38 -20.92
C LEU A 183 -17.63 -17.43 -20.28
N ASP A 184 -17.01 -18.45 -19.70
CA ASP A 184 -17.64 -19.64 -19.13
C ASP A 184 -18.73 -19.31 -18.09
N PRO A 185 -19.94 -19.92 -18.21
CA PRO A 185 -21.04 -19.69 -17.27
C PRO A 185 -20.78 -20.22 -15.84
N GLU A 186 -19.73 -21.00 -15.61
CA GLU A 186 -19.46 -21.62 -14.30
C GLU A 186 -18.86 -20.64 -13.26
N ASP A 187 -18.45 -19.44 -13.66
CA ASP A 187 -17.88 -18.42 -12.76
C ASP A 187 -18.93 -17.53 -12.05
N HIS A 188 -20.19 -17.95 -12.04
CA HIS A 188 -21.28 -17.22 -11.39
C HIS A 188 -21.29 -17.46 -9.88
N ALA A 189 -20.61 -16.61 -9.11
CA ALA A 189 -20.84 -16.54 -7.68
C ALA A 189 -22.27 -16.04 -7.40
N PRO A 190 -23.02 -16.64 -6.44
CA PRO A 190 -24.38 -16.21 -6.14
C PRO A 190 -24.37 -14.76 -5.60
N GLY A 191 -24.99 -13.85 -6.36
CA GLY A 191 -25.14 -12.42 -5.99
C GLY A 191 -24.39 -11.41 -6.87
N GLY A 192 -23.52 -11.86 -7.77
CA GLY A 192 -22.85 -10.98 -8.75
C GLY A 192 -23.41 -11.19 -10.14
N GLY A 193 -23.72 -10.12 -10.89
CA GLY A 193 -24.02 -10.20 -12.31
C GLY A 193 -22.87 -10.85 -13.10
N ALA A 194 -23.20 -11.44 -14.27
CA ALA A 194 -22.20 -12.02 -15.16
C ALA A 194 -21.04 -11.03 -15.37
N GLY A 195 -19.81 -11.46 -15.15
CA GLY A 195 -18.60 -10.62 -15.25
C GLY A 195 -18.01 -10.07 -13.95
N SER A 196 -18.72 -10.09 -12.80
CA SER A 196 -18.19 -9.52 -11.55
C SER A 196 -16.92 -10.25 -11.03
N GLY A 197 -16.86 -11.55 -11.22
CA GLY A 197 -15.69 -12.38 -10.83
C GLY A 197 -14.48 -12.08 -11.71
N GLU A 198 -14.68 -11.87 -13.00
CA GLU A 198 -13.60 -11.56 -13.94
C GLU A 198 -13.06 -10.15 -13.76
N VAL A 199 -13.95 -9.16 -13.63
CA VAL A 199 -13.56 -7.78 -13.27
C VAL A 199 -12.70 -7.79 -12.02
N ARG A 200 -13.13 -8.53 -10.99
CA ARG A 200 -12.34 -8.66 -9.78
C ARG A 200 -10.96 -9.29 -10.04
N ARG A 201 -10.89 -10.38 -10.84
CA ARG A 201 -9.61 -11.02 -11.19
C ARG A 201 -8.69 -10.07 -11.93
N ALA A 202 -9.20 -9.33 -12.92
CA ALA A 202 -8.43 -8.34 -13.67
C ALA A 202 -7.87 -7.24 -12.77
N LEU A 203 -8.73 -6.61 -11.94
CA LEU A 203 -8.32 -5.57 -10.99
C LEU A 203 -7.31 -6.08 -9.94
N MET A 204 -7.44 -7.33 -9.50
CA MET A 204 -6.46 -7.92 -8.59
C MET A 204 -5.14 -8.23 -9.30
N ALA A 205 -5.16 -8.59 -10.57
CA ALA A 205 -3.96 -8.78 -11.38
C ALA A 205 -3.17 -7.47 -11.55
N ASP A 206 -3.84 -6.33 -11.70
CA ASP A 206 -3.20 -5.01 -11.77
C ASP A 206 -2.44 -4.64 -10.49
N ASN A 207 -2.79 -5.22 -9.36
CA ASN A 207 -2.10 -5.00 -8.08
C ASN A 207 -0.86 -5.88 -7.92
N ILE A 208 -0.62 -6.85 -8.81
CA ILE A 208 0.58 -7.68 -8.78
C ILE A 208 1.75 -6.84 -9.30
N ALA A 209 2.82 -6.76 -8.50
CA ALA A 209 4.02 -6.06 -8.94
C ALA A 209 4.57 -6.66 -10.22
N ALA A 210 4.73 -5.84 -11.26
CA ALA A 210 5.31 -6.28 -12.52
C ALA A 210 6.76 -6.73 -12.31
N THR A 211 7.12 -7.90 -12.85
CA THR A 211 8.50 -8.35 -12.88
C THR A 211 9.25 -7.54 -13.94
N PRO A 212 10.34 -6.83 -13.58
CA PRO A 212 11.12 -6.07 -14.54
C PRO A 212 11.61 -6.96 -15.69
N THR A 213 11.42 -6.48 -16.91
CA THR A 213 11.92 -7.15 -18.13
C THR A 213 13.19 -6.47 -18.60
N LEU A 214 14.27 -7.23 -18.70
CA LEU A 214 15.56 -6.79 -19.23
C LEU A 214 15.71 -7.23 -20.68
N VAL A 215 16.14 -6.31 -21.54
CA VAL A 215 16.51 -6.62 -22.92
C VAL A 215 18.01 -6.76 -23.01
N VAL A 216 18.47 -7.92 -23.45
CA VAL A 216 19.89 -8.19 -23.68
C VAL A 216 20.32 -7.46 -24.96
N ARG A 217 21.25 -6.51 -24.82
CA ARG A 217 21.83 -5.80 -25.97
C ARG A 217 23.07 -6.54 -26.48
N PRO A 218 23.09 -6.99 -27.74
CA PRO A 218 24.28 -7.62 -28.34
C PRO A 218 25.52 -6.75 -28.20
N GLY A 219 26.62 -7.33 -27.77
CA GLY A 219 27.89 -6.63 -27.55
C GLY A 219 28.06 -5.96 -26.19
N LEU A 220 27.00 -5.88 -25.37
CA LEU A 220 27.06 -5.37 -24.00
C LEU A 220 26.88 -6.45 -22.94
N ALA A 221 26.07 -7.46 -23.23
CA ALA A 221 25.86 -8.61 -22.36
C ALA A 221 25.39 -9.80 -23.19
N THR A 222 25.48 -10.99 -22.60
CA THR A 222 24.88 -12.22 -23.14
C THR A 222 23.74 -12.71 -22.28
N VAL A 223 22.83 -13.50 -22.85
CA VAL A 223 21.73 -14.13 -22.13
C VAL A 223 22.25 -14.97 -20.97
N ASP A 224 23.32 -15.76 -21.22
CA ASP A 224 23.88 -16.67 -20.23
C ASP A 224 24.46 -15.93 -19.02
N GLU A 225 25.09 -14.76 -19.24
CA GLU A 225 25.58 -13.92 -18.13
C GLU A 225 24.47 -13.44 -17.21
N LEU A 226 23.31 -13.05 -17.77
CA LEU A 226 22.18 -12.57 -16.98
C LEU A 226 21.41 -13.72 -16.31
N LEU A 227 21.30 -14.87 -16.97
CA LEU A 227 20.75 -16.08 -16.35
C LEU A 227 21.59 -16.52 -15.14
N ALA A 228 22.91 -16.46 -15.25
CA ALA A 228 23.82 -16.75 -14.14
C ALA A 228 23.68 -15.76 -12.95
N GLN A 229 23.16 -14.56 -13.21
CA GLN A 229 22.86 -13.54 -12.19
C GLN A 229 21.44 -13.65 -11.60
N GLY A 230 20.69 -14.71 -11.94
CA GLY A 230 19.38 -14.98 -11.39
C GLY A 230 18.21 -14.43 -12.23
N ALA A 231 18.46 -13.97 -13.45
CA ALA A 231 17.38 -13.69 -14.39
C ALA A 231 16.73 -15.00 -14.87
N SER A 232 15.46 -14.96 -15.29
CA SER A 232 14.75 -16.08 -15.90
C SER A 232 14.34 -15.76 -17.33
N ALA A 233 14.20 -16.79 -18.17
CA ALA A 233 13.78 -16.61 -19.54
C ALA A 233 12.37 -16.03 -19.63
N CYS A 234 12.16 -15.09 -20.57
CA CYS A 234 10.84 -14.57 -20.88
C CYS A 234 10.16 -15.49 -21.91
N GLU A 235 8.88 -15.80 -21.68
CA GLU A 235 8.09 -16.67 -22.56
C GLU A 235 7.94 -16.10 -23.99
N TYR A 236 7.87 -14.78 -24.12
CA TYR A 236 7.54 -14.10 -25.38
C TYR A 236 8.75 -13.67 -26.20
N SER A 237 9.97 -13.74 -25.66
CA SER A 237 11.15 -13.28 -26.38
C SER A 237 12.44 -13.94 -25.87
N ARG A 238 13.22 -14.52 -26.78
CA ARG A 238 14.56 -15.07 -26.46
C ARG A 238 15.60 -14.02 -26.07
N PHE A 239 15.33 -12.75 -26.31
CA PHE A 239 16.22 -11.63 -25.99
C PHE A 239 15.79 -10.87 -24.74
N CYS A 240 14.63 -11.18 -24.20
CA CYS A 240 14.11 -10.60 -22.98
C CYS A 240 14.23 -11.59 -21.84
N LEU A 241 14.62 -11.08 -20.68
CA LEU A 241 14.74 -11.84 -19.45
C LEU A 241 13.91 -11.17 -18.37
N LEU A 242 13.24 -11.96 -17.56
CA LEU A 242 12.57 -11.48 -16.35
C LEU A 242 13.62 -11.45 -15.23
N TYR A 243 13.79 -10.31 -14.61
CA TYR A 243 14.72 -10.15 -13.50
C TYR A 243 13.94 -9.93 -12.20
N THR A 244 13.96 -10.95 -11.37
CA THR A 244 13.55 -10.80 -9.97
C THR A 244 14.82 -10.58 -9.17
N SER A 245 15.02 -9.35 -8.67
CA SER A 245 16.00 -9.18 -7.60
C SER A 245 15.71 -10.20 -6.51
N PRO A 246 16.70 -10.94 -5.99
CA PRO A 246 16.46 -11.86 -4.89
C PRO A 246 15.71 -11.11 -3.80
N SER A 247 14.52 -11.62 -3.46
CA SER A 247 13.70 -11.00 -2.43
C SER A 247 14.50 -10.96 -1.14
N PRO A 248 14.54 -9.83 -0.42
CA PRO A 248 15.18 -9.79 0.89
C PRO A 248 14.50 -10.70 1.94
N ARG A 249 13.56 -11.53 1.48
CA ARG A 249 12.77 -12.46 2.33
C ARG A 249 13.16 -13.93 2.14
N ASP A 250 14.05 -14.25 1.21
CA ASP A 250 14.61 -15.61 1.00
C ASP A 250 15.87 -15.82 1.80
#